data_4ab33c453c40b35c5ad745f9723414a0
#
_entry.id   4ab33c453c40b35c5ad745f9723414a0
#
_cell.length_a   1.000
_cell.length_b   1.000
_cell.length_c   1.000
_cell.angle_alpha   90.00
_cell.angle_beta   90.00
_cell.angle_gamma   90.00
#
_symmetry.space_group_name_H-M   'P 1'
#
loop_
_entity.id
_entity.type
_entity.pdbx_description
1 polymer ?
#
loop_
_entity_poly.entity_id
_entity_poly.type
_entity_poly.pdbx_seq_one_letter_code
_entity_poly.pdbx_strand_id
1 'polypeptide(L)'
;MAQTSLPPVVVTATRFPEAAADLPFGVSVLTADDIKASGVTTVNDAIMKLLGVPGRLDLYGGGDYGLDLRGFGTTADSNQVVVVDGIRVNEADLGGTRLAGIPIDSVERIEVIRGSAAVLYGEGATGGAIVITTKAGRGADRKSQADVYAAAGSFGTRELRGTGTLVAGDFSLDASANKRDSDNDRANFRSRTDGVSVTGQWSHDWLRAGVRYAYDNLDTGLPGSLTAAQYEADPHQTSTPLDSASIRNHRSSVFGEARLGDWQIDMDAGWRRKALSSNYVSGGYAYAYDVDASTYALRARNSARFGAYTNSFVSGIDVGEWKRTVPGSFGSEANQRSQAVYLRDEVTLPGGTHLSAGWRTQGVKEDNSSATANIDEQPHAWELGVVQPVGAGVSLYGRYGRSFRLANVDEFGFTTPGLALKTQTARDAELGVRWAYTGGRAEVRVYRSELTNEIGYDPKAFGPGSAFGFNGANVNFDPTRREGLELEVTQTLAANANLHINAATRRARFTAGTYRGNDIPLTPRRTLSVRADWSPAAGHRIDGGINVVSSQSPDFDNACRMPGYTTADLRYAYQWRLAELAIGVSNLTHAKYYTQAFSCVNGAVSSIYPEAGRAVTASMRLHF
;
A
#
# COMPACT_ATOMS: atom_id res chain seq x y z
N MET A 1 -8.49 -23.88 33.30
CA MET A 1 -7.60 -23.07 32.43
C MET A 1 -8.49 -22.09 31.70
N ALA A 2 -8.33 -20.78 31.92
CA ALA A 2 -9.11 -19.77 31.19
C ALA A 2 -8.75 -19.85 29.69
N GLN A 3 -9.75 -20.02 28.85
CA GLN A 3 -9.59 -19.94 27.41
C GLN A 3 -9.24 -18.48 27.06
N THR A 4 -7.97 -18.21 26.79
CA THR A 4 -7.53 -16.91 26.27
C THR A 4 -7.87 -16.87 24.78
N SER A 5 -9.05 -16.36 24.46
CA SER A 5 -9.34 -15.92 23.10
C SER A 5 -8.44 -14.71 22.79
N LEU A 6 -7.88 -14.66 21.57
CA LEU A 6 -7.19 -13.44 21.10
C LEU A 6 -8.17 -12.25 21.16
N PRO A 7 -7.72 -11.06 21.58
CA PRO A 7 -8.58 -9.89 21.61
C PRO A 7 -9.15 -9.59 20.20
N PRO A 8 -10.37 -9.04 20.10
CA PRO A 8 -10.97 -8.69 18.82
C PRO A 8 -10.10 -7.66 18.11
N VAL A 9 -9.85 -7.88 16.83
CA VAL A 9 -9.11 -6.94 15.98
C VAL A 9 -10.06 -5.82 15.59
N VAL A 10 -9.77 -4.61 16.05
CA VAL A 10 -10.51 -3.40 15.66
C VAL A 10 -9.79 -2.75 14.49
N VAL A 11 -10.53 -2.39 13.44
CA VAL A 11 -10.04 -1.76 12.23
C VAL A 11 -10.76 -0.44 11.95
N THR A 12 -10.15 0.41 11.15
CA THR A 12 -10.75 1.64 10.64
C THR A 12 -11.02 1.57 9.13
N ALA A 13 -10.97 0.36 8.59
CA ALA A 13 -11.23 0.04 7.19
C ALA A 13 -12.59 0.57 6.67
N THR A 14 -13.56 0.76 7.56
CA THR A 14 -14.88 1.35 7.28
C THR A 14 -14.94 2.85 7.58
N ARG A 15 -13.82 3.52 7.68
CA ARG A 15 -13.66 4.94 8.07
C ARG A 15 -13.85 5.23 9.56
N PHE A 16 -14.46 4.32 10.31
CA PHE A 16 -14.66 4.38 11.76
C PHE A 16 -14.20 3.08 12.41
N PRO A 17 -13.87 3.07 13.71
CA PRO A 17 -13.47 1.85 14.41
C PRO A 17 -14.61 0.82 14.41
N GLU A 18 -14.29 -0.39 13.95
CA GLU A 18 -15.22 -1.52 13.84
C GLU A 18 -14.48 -2.84 14.07
N ALA A 19 -15.16 -3.87 14.55
CA ALA A 19 -14.52 -5.18 14.68
C ALA A 19 -14.33 -5.81 13.29
N ALA A 20 -13.11 -6.28 13.01
CA ALA A 20 -12.79 -6.91 11.73
C ALA A 20 -13.66 -8.16 11.46
N ALA A 21 -14.15 -8.81 12.52
CA ALA A 21 -15.05 -9.97 12.43
C ALA A 21 -16.41 -9.64 11.80
N ASP A 22 -16.87 -8.40 11.92
CA ASP A 22 -18.18 -7.95 11.47
C ASP A 22 -18.17 -7.46 10.01
N LEU A 23 -16.99 -7.38 9.39
CA LEU A 23 -16.84 -6.90 8.01
C LEU A 23 -17.13 -7.99 6.98
N PRO A 24 -17.85 -7.70 5.89
CA PRO A 24 -18.13 -8.65 4.81
C PRO A 24 -16.97 -8.84 3.82
N PHE A 25 -15.74 -8.47 4.23
CA PHE A 25 -14.51 -8.58 3.43
C PHE A 25 -13.28 -8.78 4.32
N GLY A 26 -12.20 -9.32 3.74
CA GLY A 26 -10.95 -9.54 4.47
C GLY A 26 -10.16 -8.27 4.69
N VAL A 27 -9.65 -8.08 5.91
CA VAL A 27 -8.71 -7.02 6.29
C VAL A 27 -7.54 -7.64 7.01
N SER A 28 -6.34 -7.48 6.46
CA SER A 28 -5.10 -7.85 7.16
C SER A 28 -4.60 -6.67 7.98
N VAL A 29 -4.19 -6.91 9.21
CA VAL A 29 -3.75 -5.85 10.14
C VAL A 29 -2.35 -6.14 10.63
N LEU A 30 -1.47 -5.13 10.57
CA LEU A 30 -0.16 -5.12 11.20
C LEU A 30 -0.14 -4.06 12.30
N THR A 31 0.22 -4.44 13.50
CA THR A 31 0.34 -3.54 14.65
C THR A 31 1.76 -2.98 14.77
N ALA A 32 1.94 -1.93 15.58
CA ALA A 32 3.26 -1.40 15.92
C ALA A 32 4.17 -2.48 16.53
N ASP A 33 3.61 -3.41 17.30
CA ASP A 33 4.36 -4.51 17.90
C ASP A 33 4.83 -5.53 16.85
N ASP A 34 4.00 -5.88 15.86
CA ASP A 34 4.39 -6.74 14.74
C ASP A 34 5.53 -6.11 13.94
N ILE A 35 5.41 -4.82 13.64
CA ILE A 35 6.40 -4.01 12.91
C ILE A 35 7.73 -4.00 13.68
N LYS A 36 7.69 -3.67 14.97
CA LYS A 36 8.87 -3.58 15.82
C LYS A 36 9.56 -4.94 15.96
N ALA A 37 8.78 -5.98 16.16
CA ALA A 37 9.24 -7.34 16.35
C ALA A 37 10.02 -7.90 15.16
N SER A 38 9.51 -7.67 13.96
CA SER A 38 10.09 -8.18 12.71
C SER A 38 11.36 -7.43 12.25
N GLY A 39 11.60 -6.21 12.79
CA GLY A 39 12.75 -5.39 12.42
C GLY A 39 12.69 -4.83 11.01
N VAL A 40 11.51 -4.76 10.40
CA VAL A 40 11.28 -4.10 9.11
C VAL A 40 11.59 -2.61 9.19
N THR A 41 12.03 -2.03 8.07
CA THR A 41 12.53 -0.65 8.04
C THR A 41 11.60 0.33 7.33
N THR A 42 10.69 -0.18 6.50
CA THR A 42 9.70 0.64 5.77
C THR A 42 8.31 0.01 5.84
N VAL A 43 7.28 0.82 5.54
CA VAL A 43 5.89 0.36 5.41
C VAL A 43 5.76 -0.70 4.31
N ASN A 44 6.44 -0.51 3.17
CA ASN A 44 6.47 -1.50 2.09
C ASN A 44 7.01 -2.85 2.57
N ASP A 45 8.16 -2.82 3.25
CA ASP A 45 8.82 -4.02 3.79
C ASP A 45 7.90 -4.76 4.77
N ALA A 46 7.19 -4.03 5.63
CA ALA A 46 6.20 -4.61 6.54
C ALA A 46 5.08 -5.35 5.79
N ILE A 47 4.47 -4.71 4.79
CA ILE A 47 3.36 -5.30 4.01
C ILE A 47 3.84 -6.51 3.20
N MET A 48 5.00 -6.40 2.56
CA MET A 48 5.56 -7.48 1.74
C MET A 48 5.96 -8.69 2.58
N LYS A 49 6.71 -8.49 3.65
CA LYS A 49 7.26 -9.59 4.47
C LYS A 49 6.22 -10.21 5.39
N LEU A 50 5.37 -9.40 6.03
CA LEU A 50 4.46 -9.90 7.06
C LEU A 50 3.12 -10.37 6.48
N LEU A 51 2.67 -9.80 5.36
CA LEU A 51 1.39 -10.15 4.72
C LEU A 51 1.55 -10.89 3.39
N GLY A 52 2.77 -11.10 2.90
CA GLY A 52 3.03 -11.80 1.65
C GLY A 52 2.47 -11.10 0.41
N VAL A 53 2.27 -9.78 0.47
CA VAL A 53 1.86 -8.99 -0.69
C VAL A 53 3.06 -8.84 -1.63
N PRO A 54 2.94 -9.20 -2.91
CA PRO A 54 4.05 -9.01 -3.84
C PRO A 54 4.29 -7.52 -4.10
N GLY A 55 5.55 -7.14 -4.11
CA GLY A 55 5.99 -5.80 -4.44
C GLY A 55 6.93 -5.81 -5.64
N ARG A 56 6.98 -4.70 -6.37
CA ARG A 56 7.89 -4.42 -7.47
C ARG A 56 8.80 -3.27 -7.05
N LEU A 57 10.11 -3.46 -7.22
CA LEU A 57 11.08 -2.40 -6.90
C LEU A 57 10.70 -1.10 -7.61
N ASP A 58 10.55 -0.01 -6.88
CA ASP A 58 10.34 1.31 -7.47
C ASP A 58 11.63 1.77 -8.18
N LEU A 59 11.48 2.44 -9.33
CA LEU A 59 12.63 2.87 -10.15
C LEU A 59 13.49 3.93 -9.47
N TYR A 60 12.92 4.71 -8.57
CA TYR A 60 13.65 5.65 -7.72
C TYR A 60 14.27 4.98 -6.48
N GLY A 61 13.89 3.76 -6.15
CA GLY A 61 14.43 3.02 -5.01
C GLY A 61 14.09 3.66 -3.65
N GLY A 62 15.10 3.81 -2.79
CA GLY A 62 14.89 4.40 -1.45
C GLY A 62 14.03 3.56 -0.51
N GLY A 63 13.83 2.27 -0.81
CA GLY A 63 12.99 1.35 -0.06
C GLY A 63 11.52 1.36 -0.49
N ASP A 64 11.17 2.05 -1.57
CA ASP A 64 9.81 2.03 -2.11
C ASP A 64 9.59 0.86 -3.07
N TYR A 65 8.36 0.35 -3.06
CA TYR A 65 7.87 -0.74 -3.90
C TYR A 65 6.44 -0.47 -4.33
N GLY A 66 6.13 -0.69 -5.61
CA GLY A 66 4.75 -0.76 -6.08
C GLY A 66 4.11 -2.06 -5.60
N LEU A 67 3.18 -1.99 -4.65
CA LEU A 67 2.50 -3.14 -4.07
C LEU A 67 1.35 -3.59 -4.97
N ASP A 68 1.14 -4.90 -5.12
CA ASP A 68 0.05 -5.45 -5.92
C ASP A 68 -0.90 -6.30 -5.06
N LEU A 69 -2.08 -5.76 -4.77
CA LEU A 69 -3.03 -6.41 -3.88
C LEU A 69 -3.76 -7.62 -4.50
N ARG A 70 -4.12 -7.60 -5.77
CA ARG A 70 -4.84 -8.71 -6.45
C ARG A 70 -4.54 -8.88 -7.93
N GLY A 71 -3.34 -8.56 -8.40
CA GLY A 71 -2.92 -8.87 -9.77
C GLY A 71 -3.25 -7.79 -10.79
N PHE A 72 -2.91 -6.54 -10.50
CA PHE A 72 -2.98 -5.41 -11.45
C PHE A 72 -1.65 -5.15 -12.17
N GLY A 73 -0.56 -5.78 -11.69
CA GLY A 73 0.74 -5.71 -12.33
C GLY A 73 1.25 -4.29 -12.48
N THR A 74 1.53 -3.87 -13.71
CA THR A 74 2.09 -2.53 -14.00
C THR A 74 1.18 -1.38 -13.56
N THR A 75 -0.12 -1.61 -13.40
CA THR A 75 -1.11 -0.59 -13.01
C THR A 75 -1.55 -0.69 -11.54
N ALA A 76 -0.84 -1.48 -10.72
CA ALA A 76 -1.23 -1.73 -9.33
C ALA A 76 -1.35 -0.45 -8.52
N ASP A 77 -0.41 0.50 -8.66
CA ASP A 77 -0.42 1.76 -7.91
C ASP A 77 -1.63 2.66 -8.23
N SER A 78 -2.15 2.61 -9.46
CA SER A 78 -3.36 3.32 -9.87
C SER A 78 -4.67 2.57 -9.51
N ASN A 79 -4.57 1.30 -9.09
CA ASN A 79 -5.69 0.45 -8.73
C ASN A 79 -5.79 0.19 -7.20
N GLN A 80 -5.05 0.93 -6.40
CA GLN A 80 -5.10 0.91 -4.94
C GLN A 80 -5.10 2.31 -4.36
N VAL A 81 -5.78 2.48 -3.25
CA VAL A 81 -5.80 3.76 -2.52
C VAL A 81 -4.97 3.64 -1.26
N VAL A 82 -4.12 4.62 -1.02
CA VAL A 82 -3.35 4.76 0.21
C VAL A 82 -3.87 5.93 1.01
N VAL A 83 -4.18 5.67 2.28
CA VAL A 83 -4.66 6.67 3.23
C VAL A 83 -3.75 6.69 4.45
N VAL A 84 -3.31 7.87 4.84
CA VAL A 84 -2.53 8.10 6.06
C VAL A 84 -3.32 9.04 6.96
N ASP A 85 -3.70 8.56 8.14
CA ASP A 85 -4.48 9.33 9.13
C ASP A 85 -5.73 10.02 8.56
N GLY A 86 -6.46 9.31 7.69
CA GLY A 86 -7.70 9.80 7.07
C GLY A 86 -7.51 10.55 5.76
N ILE A 87 -6.29 10.96 5.39
CA ILE A 87 -5.95 11.70 4.17
C ILE A 87 -5.47 10.74 3.08
N ARG A 88 -6.08 10.81 1.89
CA ARG A 88 -5.58 10.12 0.69
C ARG A 88 -4.26 10.74 0.24
N VAL A 89 -3.26 9.89 -0.05
CA VAL A 89 -1.91 10.34 -0.43
C VAL A 89 -1.47 9.86 -1.82
N ASN A 90 -2.37 9.22 -2.58
CA ASN A 90 -2.10 8.86 -3.97
C ASN A 90 -1.90 10.10 -4.86
N GLU A 91 -1.13 9.91 -5.94
CA GLU A 91 -1.00 10.88 -7.02
C GLU A 91 -2.13 10.70 -8.04
N ALA A 92 -2.45 11.79 -8.78
CA ALA A 92 -3.33 11.73 -9.95
C ALA A 92 -2.54 11.55 -11.26
N ASP A 93 -1.31 11.06 -11.17
CA ASP A 93 -0.40 10.70 -12.26
C ASP A 93 0.12 9.27 -12.07
N LEU A 94 1.09 8.84 -12.86
CA LEU A 94 1.74 7.52 -12.74
C LEU A 94 2.78 7.45 -11.60
N GLY A 95 2.98 8.53 -10.84
CA GLY A 95 3.88 8.54 -9.70
C GLY A 95 3.36 7.65 -8.55
N GLY A 96 4.15 6.68 -8.13
CA GLY A 96 3.83 5.82 -6.99
C GLY A 96 3.78 6.60 -5.67
N THR A 97 3.01 6.07 -4.72
CA THR A 97 2.97 6.61 -3.36
C THR A 97 4.22 6.20 -2.59
N ARG A 98 4.98 7.17 -2.08
CA ARG A 98 6.17 6.91 -1.27
C ARG A 98 5.81 6.43 0.14
N LEU A 99 5.61 5.12 0.29
CA LEU A 99 5.36 4.49 1.59
C LEU A 99 6.62 4.45 2.47
N ALA A 100 7.81 4.35 1.88
CA ALA A 100 9.09 4.41 2.60
C ALA A 100 9.39 5.81 3.19
N GLY A 101 8.72 6.86 2.72
CA GLY A 101 8.79 8.21 3.29
C GLY A 101 8.00 8.38 4.58
N ILE A 102 7.23 7.38 5.02
CA ILE A 102 6.53 7.39 6.30
C ILE A 102 7.47 6.81 7.36
N PRO A 103 7.86 7.57 8.42
CA PRO A 103 8.71 7.05 9.48
C PRO A 103 8.06 5.81 10.13
N ILE A 104 8.66 4.64 9.96
CA ILE A 104 8.07 3.36 10.37
C ILE A 104 7.77 3.31 11.88
N ASP A 105 8.58 3.95 12.71
CA ASP A 105 8.38 4.02 14.16
C ASP A 105 7.22 4.97 14.56
N SER A 106 6.71 5.80 13.63
CA SER A 106 5.49 6.58 13.84
C SER A 106 4.20 5.77 13.60
N VAL A 107 4.31 4.64 12.93
CA VAL A 107 3.15 3.83 12.56
C VAL A 107 2.63 3.07 13.79
N GLU A 108 1.34 3.18 14.05
CA GLU A 108 0.61 2.41 15.05
C GLU A 108 0.00 1.16 14.43
N ARG A 109 -0.54 1.30 13.21
CA ARG A 109 -1.23 0.21 12.53
C ARG A 109 -1.23 0.42 11.02
N ILE A 110 -1.12 -0.69 10.29
CA ILE A 110 -1.35 -0.77 8.85
C ILE A 110 -2.49 -1.75 8.63
N GLU A 111 -3.53 -1.31 7.92
CA GLU A 111 -4.66 -2.13 7.52
C GLU A 111 -4.62 -2.29 5.99
N VAL A 112 -4.67 -3.52 5.50
CA VAL A 112 -4.68 -3.82 4.06
C VAL A 112 -6.01 -4.48 3.71
N ILE A 113 -6.84 -3.74 2.96
CA ILE A 113 -8.10 -4.21 2.41
C ILE A 113 -7.80 -4.72 1.01
N ARG A 114 -8.08 -5.98 0.72
CA ARG A 114 -7.91 -6.55 -0.61
C ARG A 114 -9.26 -6.64 -1.34
N GLY A 115 -9.25 -6.32 -2.64
CA GLY A 115 -10.47 -6.21 -3.45
C GLY A 115 -11.14 -4.85 -3.29
N SER A 116 -12.24 -4.64 -4.00
CA SER A 116 -12.90 -3.34 -4.10
C SER A 116 -13.12 -2.66 -2.73
N ALA A 117 -12.65 -1.43 -2.61
CA ALA A 117 -12.90 -0.55 -1.48
C ALA A 117 -13.49 0.80 -1.95
N ALA A 118 -14.04 0.85 -3.16
CA ALA A 118 -14.40 2.08 -3.86
C ALA A 118 -15.56 2.85 -3.23
N VAL A 119 -16.48 2.20 -2.52
CA VAL A 119 -17.56 2.90 -1.81
C VAL A 119 -16.98 3.87 -0.79
N LEU A 120 -16.04 3.44 0.03
CA LEU A 120 -15.47 4.24 1.10
C LEU A 120 -14.26 5.06 0.69
N TYR A 121 -13.46 4.57 -0.27
CA TYR A 121 -12.18 5.18 -0.64
C TYR A 121 -12.14 5.80 -2.03
N GLY A 122 -13.19 5.56 -2.85
CA GLY A 122 -13.42 6.21 -4.13
C GLY A 122 -12.62 5.65 -5.28
N GLU A 123 -12.39 6.50 -6.25
CA GLU A 123 -11.69 6.25 -7.49
C GLU A 123 -10.34 5.56 -7.24
N GLY A 124 -10.02 4.53 -8.05
CA GLY A 124 -8.77 3.77 -7.96
C GLY A 124 -8.73 2.68 -6.89
N ALA A 125 -9.72 2.59 -5.97
CA ALA A 125 -9.76 1.52 -4.97
C ALA A 125 -10.32 0.20 -5.52
N THR A 126 -9.95 -0.19 -6.74
CA THR A 126 -10.41 -1.40 -7.41
C THR A 126 -9.70 -2.65 -6.88
N GLY A 127 -8.38 -2.59 -6.70
CA GLY A 127 -7.56 -3.66 -6.13
C GLY A 127 -7.59 -3.68 -4.61
N GLY A 128 -7.87 -2.54 -3.97
CA GLY A 128 -7.95 -2.42 -2.53
C GLY A 128 -7.57 -1.07 -1.96
N ALA A 129 -7.36 -1.06 -0.64
CA ALA A 129 -6.85 0.11 0.07
C ALA A 129 -5.82 -0.28 1.14
N ILE A 130 -4.85 0.60 1.34
CA ILE A 130 -3.86 0.53 2.43
C ILE A 130 -4.13 1.71 3.35
N VAL A 131 -4.53 1.42 4.59
CA VAL A 131 -4.86 2.45 5.59
C VAL A 131 -3.80 2.42 6.67
N ILE A 132 -3.09 3.54 6.83
CA ILE A 132 -2.00 3.70 7.78
C ILE A 132 -2.48 4.67 8.87
N THR A 133 -2.44 4.22 10.11
CA THR A 133 -2.71 5.05 11.29
C THR A 133 -1.40 5.27 12.02
N THR A 134 -1.04 6.54 12.27
CA THR A 134 0.13 6.87 13.06
C THR A 134 -0.19 6.84 14.56
N LYS A 135 0.83 6.76 15.42
CA LYS A 135 0.69 6.71 16.88
C LYS A 135 -0.07 7.91 17.48
N ALA A 136 -0.14 9.00 16.73
CA ALA A 136 -1.00 10.14 17.04
C ALA A 136 -2.49 9.88 16.71
N GLY A 137 -2.82 8.70 16.19
CA GLY A 137 -4.14 8.38 15.69
C GLY A 137 -5.24 8.38 16.75
N ARG A 138 -5.15 7.56 17.79
CA ARG A 138 -6.25 7.41 18.78
C ARG A 138 -5.73 6.75 20.07
N GLY A 139 -6.32 7.11 21.20
CA GLY A 139 -6.16 6.43 22.49
C GLY A 139 -6.17 7.38 23.68
N ALA A 140 -7.03 7.07 24.67
CA ALA A 140 -7.12 7.78 25.94
C ALA A 140 -5.96 7.43 26.90
N ASP A 141 -5.35 6.25 26.73
CA ASP A 141 -4.32 5.71 27.63
C ASP A 141 -2.89 5.99 27.17
N ARG A 142 -2.66 7.14 26.52
CA ARG A 142 -1.32 7.53 26.05
C ARG A 142 -0.41 7.87 27.22
N LYS A 143 0.82 7.37 27.14
CA LYS A 143 1.87 7.68 28.10
C LYS A 143 3.03 8.38 27.41
N SER A 144 3.68 9.27 28.15
CA SER A 144 4.95 9.84 27.68
C SER A 144 5.99 8.76 27.57
N GLN A 145 6.63 8.66 26.41
CA GLN A 145 7.66 7.68 26.08
C GLN A 145 8.55 8.20 24.97
N ALA A 146 9.75 7.68 24.87
CA ALA A 146 10.64 7.97 23.76
C ALA A 146 11.45 6.73 23.37
N ASP A 147 11.72 6.61 22.07
CA ASP A 147 12.58 5.57 21.52
C ASP A 147 13.68 6.21 20.67
N VAL A 148 14.90 5.72 20.80
CA VAL A 148 16.01 6.04 19.90
C VAL A 148 16.54 4.74 19.31
N TYR A 149 16.67 4.68 18.00
CA TYR A 149 17.16 3.52 17.27
C TYR A 149 18.34 3.92 16.40
N ALA A 150 19.39 3.10 16.43
CA ALA A 150 20.55 3.22 15.55
C ALA A 150 20.89 1.86 14.94
N ALA A 151 21.23 1.86 13.65
CA ALA A 151 21.63 0.64 12.95
C ALA A 151 22.77 0.90 11.98
N ALA A 152 23.58 -0.14 11.76
CA ALA A 152 24.60 -0.20 10.72
C ALA A 152 24.58 -1.59 10.07
N GLY A 153 24.89 -1.67 8.77
CA GLY A 153 24.78 -2.94 8.07
C GLY A 153 25.52 -2.96 6.73
N SER A 154 25.27 -4.02 5.98
CA SER A 154 25.79 -4.23 4.62
C SER A 154 25.50 -3.04 3.72
N PHE A 155 26.27 -2.91 2.65
CA PHE A 155 26.15 -1.84 1.65
C PHE A 155 26.31 -0.44 2.23
N GLY A 156 27.17 -0.25 3.22
CA GLY A 156 27.39 1.04 3.87
C GLY A 156 26.18 1.60 4.61
N THR A 157 25.16 0.77 4.86
CA THR A 157 23.90 1.22 5.48
C THR A 157 24.13 1.76 6.88
N ARG A 158 23.62 2.96 7.13
CA ARG A 158 23.55 3.61 8.45
C ARG A 158 22.16 4.20 8.62
N GLU A 159 21.56 3.97 9.77
CA GLU A 159 20.22 4.45 10.07
C GLU A 159 20.13 4.97 11.49
N LEU A 160 19.48 6.12 11.65
CA LEU A 160 19.14 6.72 12.94
C LEU A 160 17.66 7.07 12.94
N ARG A 161 16.94 6.67 13.97
CA ARG A 161 15.52 6.99 14.17
C ARG A 161 15.29 7.45 15.59
N GLY A 162 14.39 8.41 15.76
CA GLY A 162 13.89 8.86 17.07
C GLY A 162 12.38 9.02 17.01
N THR A 163 11.68 8.59 18.04
CA THR A 163 10.25 8.83 18.21
C THR A 163 9.95 9.15 19.66
N GLY A 164 9.01 10.04 19.90
CA GLY A 164 8.59 10.41 21.24
C GLY A 164 7.13 10.82 21.29
N THR A 165 6.49 10.51 22.39
CA THR A 165 5.15 10.96 22.77
C THR A 165 5.27 11.70 24.10
N LEU A 166 4.78 12.93 24.18
CA LEU A 166 4.64 13.70 25.38
C LEU A 166 3.15 13.90 25.67
N VAL A 167 2.71 13.57 26.89
CA VAL A 167 1.31 13.73 27.31
C VAL A 167 1.25 14.66 28.50
N ALA A 168 0.40 15.69 28.43
CA ALA A 168 0.19 16.68 29.48
C ALA A 168 -1.31 17.00 29.58
N GLY A 169 -2.01 16.32 30.49
CA GLY A 169 -3.47 16.39 30.61
C GLY A 169 -4.14 15.97 29.30
N ASP A 170 -5.00 16.81 28.78
CA ASP A 170 -5.74 16.58 27.53
C ASP A 170 -4.86 16.78 26.26
N PHE A 171 -3.66 17.31 26.41
CA PHE A 171 -2.76 17.56 25.28
C PHE A 171 -1.77 16.42 25.09
N SER A 172 -1.48 16.08 23.85
CA SER A 172 -0.34 15.23 23.51
C SER A 172 0.40 15.75 22.28
N LEU A 173 1.71 15.52 22.29
CA LEU A 173 2.61 15.79 21.18
C LEU A 173 3.33 14.50 20.82
N ASP A 174 3.21 14.09 19.56
CA ASP A 174 3.95 12.96 18.99
C ASP A 174 4.94 13.50 17.96
N ALA A 175 6.18 13.06 18.05
CA ALA A 175 7.23 13.43 17.11
C ALA A 175 8.01 12.18 16.69
N SER A 176 8.40 12.13 15.42
CA SER A 176 9.22 11.07 14.86
C SER A 176 10.18 11.65 13.84
N ALA A 177 11.43 11.21 13.85
CA ALA A 177 12.43 11.58 12.85
C ALA A 177 13.24 10.35 12.46
N ASN A 178 13.63 10.28 11.20
CA ASN A 178 14.52 9.23 10.69
C ASN A 178 15.52 9.78 9.69
N LYS A 179 16.67 9.15 9.65
CA LYS A 179 17.69 9.35 8.61
C LYS A 179 18.32 8.01 8.26
N ARG A 180 18.40 7.71 6.98
CA ARG A 180 19.06 6.52 6.47
C ARG A 180 19.94 6.88 5.27
N ASP A 181 21.16 6.42 5.29
CA ASP A 181 22.11 6.42 4.17
C ASP A 181 22.44 4.97 3.82
N SER A 182 22.46 4.63 2.53
CA SER A 182 22.88 3.31 2.05
C SER A 182 23.45 3.43 0.65
N ASP A 183 24.54 2.74 0.37
CA ASP A 183 25.06 2.62 -0.99
C ASP A 183 24.21 1.66 -1.83
N ASN A 184 23.39 0.83 -1.15
CA ASN A 184 22.63 -0.29 -1.72
C ASN A 184 23.54 -1.30 -2.46
N ASP A 185 22.92 -2.34 -3.03
CA ASP A 185 23.68 -3.47 -3.60
C ASP A 185 24.21 -3.19 -5.01
N ARG A 186 23.62 -2.25 -5.75
CA ARG A 186 23.99 -1.91 -7.12
C ARG A 186 24.83 -0.65 -7.20
N ALA A 187 25.76 -0.62 -8.14
CA ALA A 187 26.47 0.61 -8.51
C ALA A 187 25.46 1.69 -8.97
N ASN A 188 25.69 2.95 -8.57
CA ASN A 188 24.80 4.09 -8.78
C ASN A 188 23.37 3.88 -8.25
N PHE A 189 23.22 3.22 -7.09
CA PHE A 189 21.92 3.07 -6.42
C PHE A 189 21.96 3.60 -4.98
N ARG A 190 22.98 4.36 -4.64
CA ARG A 190 23.06 5.01 -3.33
C ARG A 190 21.79 5.82 -3.08
N SER A 191 21.23 5.67 -1.88
CA SER A 191 20.07 6.43 -1.43
C SER A 191 20.33 7.08 -0.07
N ARG A 192 19.84 8.31 0.08
CA ARG A 192 19.70 9.02 1.35
C ARG A 192 18.25 9.37 1.56
N THR A 193 17.69 8.95 2.67
CA THR A 193 16.33 9.29 3.08
C THR A 193 16.34 9.97 4.43
N ASP A 194 15.59 11.06 4.55
CA ASP A 194 15.29 11.69 5.83
C ASP A 194 13.81 12.00 5.90
N GLY A 195 13.26 11.92 7.12
CA GLY A 195 11.86 12.18 7.37
C GLY A 195 11.62 12.70 8.78
N VAL A 196 10.57 13.50 8.90
CA VAL A 196 10.07 14.00 10.18
C VAL A 196 8.56 13.93 10.16
N SER A 197 7.94 13.56 11.26
CA SER A 197 6.51 13.75 11.47
C SER A 197 6.24 14.29 12.87
N VAL A 198 5.28 15.19 12.98
CA VAL A 198 4.85 15.78 14.24
C VAL A 198 3.33 15.86 14.26
N THR A 199 2.72 15.44 15.35
CA THR A 199 1.28 15.60 15.59
C THR A 199 1.06 16.22 16.97
N GLY A 200 0.43 17.38 17.01
CA GLY A 200 -0.11 17.99 18.23
C GLY A 200 -1.62 17.80 18.27
N GLN A 201 -2.13 17.33 19.41
CA GLN A 201 -3.56 17.15 19.56
C GLN A 201 -4.04 17.48 20.98
N TRP A 202 -5.30 17.87 21.04
CA TRP A 202 -6.09 18.00 22.24
C TRP A 202 -7.22 16.97 22.20
N SER A 203 -7.44 16.25 23.29
CA SER A 203 -8.45 15.18 23.39
C SER A 203 -9.22 15.34 24.68
N HIS A 204 -10.54 15.52 24.57
CA HIS A 204 -11.50 15.53 25.67
C HIS A 204 -12.58 14.48 25.41
N ASP A 205 -13.46 14.23 26.36
CA ASP A 205 -14.45 13.13 26.31
C ASP A 205 -15.26 13.08 25.01
N TRP A 206 -15.71 14.22 24.51
CA TRP A 206 -16.58 14.31 23.34
C TRP A 206 -15.92 14.90 22.10
N LEU A 207 -14.74 15.53 22.23
CA LEU A 207 -14.05 16.20 21.13
C LEU A 207 -12.54 15.88 21.15
N ARG A 208 -12.00 15.56 20.01
CA ARG A 208 -10.58 15.45 19.74
C ARG A 208 -10.25 16.31 18.52
N ALA A 209 -9.23 17.14 18.61
CA ALA A 209 -8.78 17.97 17.49
C ALA A 209 -7.26 18.08 17.48
N GLY A 210 -6.68 18.29 16.30
CA GLY A 210 -5.23 18.41 16.22
C GLY A 210 -4.74 18.82 14.86
N VAL A 211 -3.41 18.96 14.81
CA VAL A 211 -2.66 19.32 13.61
C VAL A 211 -1.54 18.30 13.40
N ARG A 212 -1.23 18.00 12.13
CA ARG A 212 -0.15 17.10 11.73
C ARG A 212 0.73 17.79 10.71
N TYR A 213 2.01 17.52 10.79
CA TYR A 213 2.98 17.86 9.77
C TYR A 213 3.92 16.69 9.54
N ALA A 214 4.22 16.41 8.27
CA ALA A 214 5.23 15.42 7.89
C ALA A 214 6.04 15.93 6.71
N TYR A 215 7.32 15.60 6.73
CA TYR A 215 8.28 15.86 5.68
C TYR A 215 9.03 14.57 5.37
N ASP A 216 9.27 14.27 4.11
CA ASP A 216 10.21 13.24 3.67
C ASP A 216 11.01 13.69 2.46
N ASN A 217 12.27 13.26 2.42
CA ASN A 217 13.21 13.49 1.33
C ASN A 217 13.85 12.18 0.90
N LEU A 218 14.06 12.04 -0.40
CA LEU A 218 14.90 11.01 -1.02
C LEU A 218 15.86 11.66 -2.00
N ASP A 219 17.16 11.40 -1.84
CA ASP A 219 18.18 11.62 -2.86
C ASP A 219 18.75 10.26 -3.26
N THR A 220 18.74 9.94 -4.56
CA THR A 220 19.09 8.60 -5.04
C THR A 220 19.82 8.62 -6.38
N GLY A 221 20.71 7.66 -6.58
CA GLY A 221 21.20 7.30 -7.90
C GLY A 221 20.17 6.42 -8.64
N LEU A 222 20.21 6.45 -9.95
CA LEU A 222 19.34 5.67 -10.83
C LEU A 222 20.20 4.70 -11.65
N PRO A 223 20.27 3.40 -11.28
CA PRO A 223 21.21 2.45 -11.89
C PRO A 223 20.80 1.93 -13.27
N GLY A 224 19.59 2.28 -13.74
CA GLY A 224 19.02 1.77 -14.99
C GLY A 224 18.70 0.26 -14.96
N SER A 225 18.17 -0.23 -16.07
CA SER A 225 17.86 -1.65 -16.25
C SER A 225 19.03 -2.40 -16.87
N LEU A 226 19.04 -3.72 -16.73
CA LEU A 226 20.03 -4.64 -17.31
C LEU A 226 19.40 -5.53 -18.37
N THR A 227 20.17 -5.90 -19.39
CA THR A 227 19.84 -7.02 -20.26
C THR A 227 20.06 -8.35 -19.54
N ALA A 228 19.53 -9.46 -20.07
CA ALA A 228 19.78 -10.78 -19.51
C ALA A 228 21.29 -11.08 -19.36
N ALA A 229 22.07 -10.81 -20.40
CA ALA A 229 23.52 -11.04 -20.39
C ALA A 229 24.27 -10.22 -19.34
N GLN A 230 23.86 -8.96 -19.17
CA GLN A 230 24.43 -8.08 -18.13
C GLN A 230 24.06 -8.58 -16.72
N TYR A 231 22.82 -8.99 -16.51
CA TYR A 231 22.35 -9.51 -15.22
C TYR A 231 23.09 -10.81 -14.83
N GLU A 232 23.28 -11.72 -15.77
CA GLU A 232 24.01 -12.97 -15.53
C GLU A 232 25.50 -12.73 -15.26
N ALA A 233 26.11 -11.78 -15.98
CA ALA A 233 27.51 -11.45 -15.81
C ALA A 233 27.78 -10.77 -14.46
N ASP A 234 27.00 -9.75 -14.10
CA ASP A 234 27.10 -9.03 -12.83
C ASP A 234 25.79 -8.28 -12.54
N PRO A 235 24.94 -8.75 -11.61
CA PRO A 235 23.70 -8.06 -11.24
C PRO A 235 23.91 -6.74 -10.50
N HIS A 236 25.13 -6.48 -9.99
CA HIS A 236 25.45 -5.26 -9.21
C HIS A 236 25.83 -4.07 -10.10
N GLN A 237 26.04 -4.27 -11.39
CA GLN A 237 26.43 -3.21 -12.31
C GLN A 237 25.31 -2.19 -12.57
N THR A 238 25.68 -1.04 -13.10
CA THR A 238 24.79 0.02 -13.57
C THR A 238 24.86 0.17 -15.08
N SER A 239 23.74 0.48 -15.73
CA SER A 239 23.72 0.93 -17.13
C SER A 239 23.73 2.46 -17.24
N THR A 240 23.50 3.19 -16.15
CA THR A 240 23.38 4.66 -16.10
C THR A 240 24.16 5.23 -14.90
N PRO A 241 25.50 5.28 -14.96
CA PRO A 241 26.36 5.53 -13.79
C PRO A 241 26.28 6.95 -13.20
N LEU A 242 25.65 7.89 -13.91
CA LEU A 242 25.57 9.30 -13.50
C LEU A 242 24.12 9.81 -13.33
N ASP A 243 23.14 8.96 -13.59
CA ASP A 243 21.74 9.34 -13.45
C ASP A 243 21.35 9.41 -11.97
N SER A 244 20.51 10.39 -11.62
CA SER A 244 20.13 10.65 -10.23
C SER A 244 18.74 11.27 -10.14
N ALA A 245 18.13 11.17 -8.95
CA ALA A 245 16.87 11.84 -8.67
C ALA A 245 16.78 12.32 -7.21
N SER A 246 15.92 13.30 -6.99
CA SER A 246 15.54 13.80 -5.68
C SER A 246 14.02 13.95 -5.61
N ILE A 247 13.42 13.53 -4.50
CA ILE A 247 11.98 13.65 -4.22
C ILE A 247 11.82 14.27 -2.84
N ARG A 248 11.03 15.33 -2.73
CA ARG A 248 10.70 16.00 -1.47
C ARG A 248 9.20 16.10 -1.32
N ASN A 249 8.68 15.68 -0.17
CA ASN A 249 7.27 15.78 0.16
C ASN A 249 7.09 16.56 1.47
N HIS A 250 6.09 17.44 1.47
CA HIS A 250 5.56 18.09 2.65
C HIS A 250 4.07 17.76 2.75
N ARG A 251 3.63 17.32 3.90
CA ARG A 251 2.23 17.02 4.21
C ARG A 251 1.84 17.73 5.48
N SER A 252 0.75 18.46 5.45
CA SER A 252 0.15 19.08 6.64
C SER A 252 -1.34 18.76 6.67
N SER A 253 -1.90 18.59 7.85
CA SER A 253 -3.35 18.41 8.00
C SER A 253 -3.85 18.91 9.33
N VAL A 254 -5.14 19.23 9.36
CA VAL A 254 -5.91 19.45 10.57
C VAL A 254 -7.02 18.42 10.64
N PHE A 255 -7.38 18.01 11.83
CA PHE A 255 -8.45 17.04 12.05
C PHE A 255 -9.30 17.40 13.27
N GLY A 256 -10.56 16.94 13.25
CA GLY A 256 -11.48 17.01 14.36
C GLY A 256 -12.36 15.78 14.40
N GLU A 257 -12.63 15.25 15.59
CA GLU A 257 -13.52 14.11 15.84
C GLU A 257 -14.43 14.50 17.00
N ALA A 258 -15.75 14.50 16.77
CA ALA A 258 -16.76 14.81 17.79
C ALA A 258 -17.68 13.62 18.03
N ARG A 259 -18.02 13.38 19.30
CA ARG A 259 -19.01 12.38 19.72
C ARG A 259 -20.19 13.09 20.36
N LEU A 260 -21.35 13.03 19.72
CA LEU A 260 -22.58 13.74 20.07
C LEU A 260 -23.73 12.74 20.18
N GLY A 261 -23.90 12.17 21.37
CA GLY A 261 -24.86 11.07 21.57
C GLY A 261 -24.46 9.84 20.73
N ASP A 262 -25.40 9.39 19.88
CA ASP A 262 -25.20 8.24 18.99
C ASP A 262 -24.42 8.61 17.69
N TRP A 263 -24.03 9.88 17.54
CA TRP A 263 -23.30 10.37 16.39
C TRP A 263 -21.80 10.51 16.68
N GLN A 264 -20.99 10.05 15.74
CA GLN A 264 -19.57 10.41 15.63
C GLN A 264 -19.38 11.17 14.32
N ILE A 265 -18.74 12.34 14.40
CA ILE A 265 -18.45 13.22 13.25
C ILE A 265 -16.96 13.42 13.18
N ASP A 266 -16.36 13.08 12.03
CA ASP A 266 -14.94 13.24 11.77
C ASP A 266 -14.74 14.21 10.60
N MET A 267 -13.80 15.14 10.76
CA MET A 267 -13.39 16.10 9.74
C MET A 267 -11.87 16.03 9.58
N ASP A 268 -11.42 15.97 8.32
CA ASP A 268 -10.01 16.07 7.95
C ASP A 268 -9.84 17.09 6.82
N ALA A 269 -8.80 17.93 6.93
CA ALA A 269 -8.35 18.79 5.85
C ALA A 269 -6.82 18.66 5.72
N GLY A 270 -6.35 18.30 4.54
CA GLY A 270 -4.95 18.02 4.26
C GLY A 270 -4.42 18.77 3.06
N TRP A 271 -3.15 19.17 3.15
CA TRP A 271 -2.40 19.82 2.08
C TRP A 271 -1.07 19.10 1.88
N ARG A 272 -0.69 18.95 0.62
CA ARG A 272 0.54 18.28 0.25
C ARG A 272 1.26 19.04 -0.85
N ARG A 273 2.59 19.11 -0.72
CA ARG A 273 3.50 19.55 -1.78
C ARG A 273 4.53 18.47 -2.04
N LYS A 274 4.76 18.15 -3.31
CA LYS A 274 5.81 17.24 -3.74
C LYS A 274 6.64 17.95 -4.82
N ALA A 275 7.94 17.83 -4.71
CA ALA A 275 8.87 18.22 -5.76
C ALA A 275 9.68 17.00 -6.17
N LEU A 276 9.73 16.71 -7.47
CA LEU A 276 10.58 15.68 -8.05
C LEU A 276 11.53 16.32 -9.05
N SER A 277 12.79 15.93 -9.00
CA SER A 277 13.81 16.30 -9.97
C SER A 277 14.65 15.09 -10.31
N SER A 278 14.78 14.77 -11.59
CA SER A 278 15.60 13.68 -12.11
C SER A 278 16.56 14.22 -13.15
N ASN A 279 17.82 13.78 -13.07
CA ASN A 279 18.86 14.11 -14.04
C ASN A 279 19.29 12.82 -14.74
N TYR A 280 18.87 12.66 -15.98
CA TYR A 280 19.19 11.54 -16.85
C TYR A 280 20.40 11.89 -17.73
N VAL A 281 21.59 11.95 -17.13
CA VAL A 281 22.85 12.29 -17.82
C VAL A 281 23.11 11.34 -18.99
N SER A 282 22.81 10.06 -18.81
CA SER A 282 22.94 9.02 -19.84
C SER A 282 22.02 9.27 -21.05
N GLY A 283 20.87 9.91 -20.85
CA GLY A 283 19.92 10.29 -21.89
C GLY A 283 20.07 11.73 -22.39
N GLY A 284 20.93 12.54 -21.73
CA GLY A 284 21.13 13.95 -22.09
C GLY A 284 19.96 14.87 -21.74
N TYR A 285 19.10 14.53 -20.77
CA TYR A 285 17.96 15.36 -20.37
C TYR A 285 17.75 15.36 -18.85
N ALA A 286 17.03 16.36 -18.38
CA ALA A 286 16.53 16.42 -17.00
C ALA A 286 15.00 16.54 -17.02
N TYR A 287 14.37 16.00 -15.99
CA TYR A 287 12.92 16.06 -15.81
C TYR A 287 12.61 16.48 -14.38
N ALA A 288 11.75 17.47 -14.21
CA ALA A 288 11.31 17.91 -12.90
C ALA A 288 9.83 18.28 -12.94
N TYR A 289 9.16 18.12 -11.81
CA TYR A 289 7.80 18.62 -11.62
C TYR A 289 7.50 18.90 -10.15
N ASP A 290 6.54 19.78 -9.96
CA ASP A 290 5.96 20.07 -8.65
C ASP A 290 4.49 19.64 -8.62
N VAL A 291 4.04 19.14 -7.47
CA VAL A 291 2.64 18.81 -7.19
C VAL A 291 2.18 19.58 -5.97
N ASP A 292 1.02 20.24 -6.11
CA ASP A 292 0.25 20.79 -5.00
C ASP A 292 -1.10 20.04 -4.93
N ALA A 293 -1.45 19.53 -3.75
CA ALA A 293 -2.72 18.82 -3.56
C ALA A 293 -3.40 19.23 -2.25
N SER A 294 -4.73 19.30 -2.27
CA SER A 294 -5.56 19.49 -1.09
C SER A 294 -6.69 18.46 -1.04
N THR A 295 -7.04 18.03 0.16
CA THR A 295 -8.09 17.04 0.40
C THR A 295 -8.90 17.47 1.61
N TYR A 296 -10.22 17.44 1.48
CA TYR A 296 -11.17 17.74 2.56
C TYR A 296 -12.14 16.58 2.67
N ALA A 297 -12.38 16.11 3.88
CA ALA A 297 -13.31 15.04 4.17
C ALA A 297 -14.16 15.37 5.39
N LEU A 298 -15.46 15.18 5.28
CA LEU A 298 -16.41 15.22 6.39
C LEU A 298 -17.15 13.90 6.43
N ARG A 299 -17.16 13.25 7.58
CA ARG A 299 -17.79 11.94 7.76
C ARG A 299 -18.64 11.95 9.01
N ALA A 300 -19.77 11.24 8.95
CA ALA A 300 -20.64 11.03 10.09
C ALA A 300 -21.01 9.56 10.20
N ARG A 301 -20.97 9.04 11.41
CA ARG A 301 -21.51 7.72 11.78
C ARG A 301 -22.61 7.90 12.81
N ASN A 302 -23.72 7.21 12.61
CA ASN A 302 -24.75 7.02 13.63
C ASN A 302 -24.81 5.53 13.99
N SER A 303 -24.91 5.21 15.26
CA SER A 303 -25.11 3.82 15.73
C SER A 303 -26.29 3.80 16.69
N ALA A 304 -27.38 3.18 16.27
CA ALA A 304 -28.64 3.15 17.02
C ALA A 304 -29.12 1.72 17.19
N ARG A 305 -29.83 1.47 18.28
CA ARG A 305 -30.48 0.20 18.56
C ARG A 305 -32.01 0.35 18.47
N PHE A 306 -32.65 -0.49 17.67
CA PHE A 306 -34.08 -0.53 17.45
C PHE A 306 -34.62 -1.90 17.89
N GLY A 307 -35.03 -2.01 19.17
CA GLY A 307 -35.43 -3.29 19.74
C GLY A 307 -34.24 -4.29 19.76
N ALA A 308 -34.38 -5.39 19.01
CA ALA A 308 -33.34 -6.42 18.88
C ALA A 308 -32.40 -6.19 17.71
N TYR A 309 -32.55 -5.13 16.94
CA TYR A 309 -31.73 -4.77 15.80
C TYR A 309 -30.72 -3.67 16.19
N THR A 310 -29.51 -3.74 15.65
CA THR A 310 -28.57 -2.62 15.70
C THR A 310 -28.34 -2.12 14.29
N ASN A 311 -28.38 -0.80 14.11
CA ASN A 311 -28.07 -0.17 12.82
C ASN A 311 -26.83 0.70 12.99
N SER A 312 -25.95 0.67 12.00
CA SER A 312 -24.79 1.55 11.89
C SER A 312 -24.80 2.20 10.50
N PHE A 313 -25.05 3.48 10.48
CA PHE A 313 -25.10 4.28 9.26
C PHE A 313 -23.86 5.17 9.17
N VAL A 314 -23.16 5.12 8.02
CA VAL A 314 -21.99 5.97 7.71
C VAL A 314 -22.32 6.77 6.46
N SER A 315 -22.05 8.07 6.51
CA SER A 315 -22.10 8.95 5.34
C SER A 315 -20.90 9.88 5.31
N GLY A 316 -20.54 10.36 4.13
CA GLY A 316 -19.44 11.30 4.01
C GLY A 316 -19.38 12.02 2.67
N ILE A 317 -18.61 13.11 2.71
CA ILE A 317 -18.27 13.94 1.55
C ILE A 317 -16.76 14.01 1.48
N ASP A 318 -16.19 13.73 0.31
CA ASP A 318 -14.78 13.90 0.02
C ASP A 318 -14.64 14.95 -1.10
N VAL A 319 -13.70 15.89 -0.93
CA VAL A 319 -13.32 16.88 -1.95
C VAL A 319 -11.81 16.85 -2.10
N GLY A 320 -11.32 16.78 -3.32
CA GLY A 320 -9.89 16.76 -3.63
C GLY A 320 -9.56 17.70 -4.79
N GLU A 321 -8.44 18.38 -4.68
CA GLU A 321 -7.80 19.13 -5.75
C GLU A 321 -6.33 18.70 -5.83
N TRP A 322 -5.84 18.52 -7.04
CA TRP A 322 -4.47 18.17 -7.32
C TRP A 322 -4.00 18.91 -8.57
N LYS A 323 -2.79 19.45 -8.50
CA LYS A 323 -2.17 20.18 -9.60
C LYS A 323 -0.73 19.72 -9.74
N ARG A 324 -0.30 19.42 -10.98
CA ARG A 324 1.09 19.20 -11.33
C ARG A 324 1.55 20.27 -12.32
N THR A 325 2.75 20.80 -12.08
CA THR A 325 3.42 21.74 -12.96
C THR A 325 4.77 21.16 -13.36
N VAL A 326 4.97 20.95 -14.66
CA VAL A 326 6.25 20.58 -15.27
C VAL A 326 6.86 21.86 -15.86
N PRO A 327 8.02 22.33 -15.37
CA PRO A 327 8.65 23.56 -15.88
C PRO A 327 9.43 23.31 -17.18
N GLY A 328 9.80 24.39 -17.87
CA GLY A 328 10.71 24.38 -19.02
C GLY A 328 10.02 24.43 -20.38
N SER A 329 10.79 24.22 -21.45
CA SER A 329 10.32 24.36 -22.86
C SER A 329 9.29 23.30 -23.26
N PHE A 330 9.27 22.17 -22.58
CA PHE A 330 8.25 21.11 -22.73
C PHE A 330 7.32 21.10 -21.50
N GLY A 331 7.13 22.29 -20.90
CA GLY A 331 6.31 22.47 -19.71
C GLY A 331 4.86 22.08 -19.94
N SER A 332 4.23 21.54 -18.92
CA SER A 332 2.81 21.20 -18.92
C SER A 332 2.19 21.46 -17.55
N GLU A 333 0.91 21.76 -17.56
CA GLU A 333 0.09 21.78 -16.35
C GLU A 333 -0.97 20.70 -16.45
N ALA A 334 -1.18 20.00 -15.35
CA ALA A 334 -2.27 19.02 -15.21
C ALA A 334 -3.00 19.26 -13.89
N ASN A 335 -4.32 19.22 -13.95
CA ASN A 335 -5.18 19.46 -12.78
C ASN A 335 -6.20 18.34 -12.66
N GLN A 336 -6.51 17.97 -11.42
CA GLN A 336 -7.65 17.08 -11.11
C GLN A 336 -8.48 17.73 -10.00
N ARG A 337 -9.79 17.74 -10.19
CA ARG A 337 -10.75 18.06 -9.13
C ARG A 337 -11.72 16.91 -8.95
N SER A 338 -11.95 16.52 -7.72
CA SER A 338 -12.88 15.45 -7.41
C SER A 338 -13.81 15.85 -6.27
N GLN A 339 -15.08 15.46 -6.40
CA GLN A 339 -16.11 15.65 -5.37
C GLN A 339 -16.93 14.37 -5.27
N ALA A 340 -17.09 13.86 -4.06
CA ALA A 340 -17.82 12.61 -3.85
C ALA A 340 -18.76 12.68 -2.66
N VAL A 341 -19.86 11.98 -2.79
CA VAL A 341 -20.77 11.67 -1.67
C VAL A 341 -20.90 10.16 -1.59
N TYR A 342 -20.88 9.63 -0.37
CA TYR A 342 -21.06 8.21 -0.14
C TYR A 342 -21.90 7.94 1.11
N LEU A 343 -22.49 6.77 1.13
CA LEU A 343 -23.22 6.22 2.28
C LEU A 343 -22.98 4.72 2.38
N ARG A 344 -22.97 4.20 3.59
CA ARG A 344 -22.98 2.77 3.91
C ARG A 344 -23.89 2.55 5.11
N ASP A 345 -24.80 1.62 4.99
CA ASP A 345 -25.68 1.20 6.05
C ASP A 345 -25.44 -0.26 6.41
N GLU A 346 -25.47 -0.55 7.69
CA GLU A 346 -25.30 -1.90 8.22
C GLU A 346 -26.36 -2.19 9.28
N VAL A 347 -27.03 -3.32 9.13
CA VAL A 347 -28.02 -3.81 10.07
C VAL A 347 -27.57 -5.14 10.65
N THR A 348 -27.46 -5.20 11.97
CA THR A 348 -27.25 -6.45 12.71
C THR A 348 -28.59 -7.00 13.14
N LEU A 349 -28.92 -8.20 12.67
CA LEU A 349 -30.14 -8.92 13.00
C LEU A 349 -30.04 -9.63 14.36
N PRO A 350 -31.17 -10.01 15.00
CA PRO A 350 -31.16 -10.67 16.32
C PRO A 350 -30.36 -11.97 16.38
N GLY A 351 -30.15 -12.65 15.25
CA GLY A 351 -29.32 -13.86 15.13
C GLY A 351 -27.82 -13.57 14.96
N GLY A 352 -27.40 -12.30 15.04
CA GLY A 352 -26.00 -11.89 14.82
C GLY A 352 -25.60 -11.79 13.35
N THR A 353 -26.53 -11.92 12.42
CA THR A 353 -26.26 -11.69 10.98
C THR A 353 -26.08 -10.20 10.74
N HIS A 354 -24.98 -9.81 10.08
CA HIS A 354 -24.77 -8.44 9.62
C HIS A 354 -25.10 -8.36 8.12
N LEU A 355 -25.93 -7.41 7.74
CA LEU A 355 -26.24 -7.07 6.35
C LEU A 355 -25.75 -5.66 6.08
N SER A 356 -24.99 -5.45 5.02
CA SER A 356 -24.50 -4.11 4.67
C SER A 356 -24.79 -3.77 3.22
N ALA A 357 -25.06 -2.48 2.98
CA ALA A 357 -25.18 -1.89 1.64
C ALA A 357 -24.46 -0.56 1.61
N GLY A 358 -23.75 -0.29 0.52
CA GLY A 358 -23.02 0.95 0.34
C GLY A 358 -23.14 1.49 -1.08
N TRP A 359 -23.08 2.81 -1.20
CA TRP A 359 -23.12 3.51 -2.47
C TRP A 359 -22.26 4.77 -2.43
N ARG A 360 -21.60 5.07 -3.56
CA ARG A 360 -20.83 6.29 -3.78
C ARG A 360 -21.04 6.82 -5.19
N THR A 361 -21.17 8.13 -5.34
CA THR A 361 -20.98 8.84 -6.60
C THR A 361 -19.81 9.80 -6.46
N GLN A 362 -19.03 9.97 -7.53
CA GLN A 362 -17.86 10.83 -7.53
C GLN A 362 -17.74 11.55 -8.87
N GLY A 363 -17.88 12.87 -8.88
CA GLY A 363 -17.55 13.71 -10.02
C GLY A 363 -16.04 13.92 -10.07
N VAL A 364 -15.41 13.73 -11.23
CA VAL A 364 -13.99 13.95 -11.47
C VAL A 364 -13.81 14.76 -12.76
N LYS A 365 -13.07 15.86 -12.64
CA LYS A 365 -12.64 16.68 -13.78
C LYS A 365 -11.13 16.69 -13.82
N GLU A 366 -10.58 16.36 -14.99
CA GLU A 366 -9.15 16.37 -15.21
C GLU A 366 -8.82 17.10 -16.49
N ASP A 367 -7.82 17.94 -16.43
CA ASP A 367 -7.24 18.61 -17.58
C ASP A 367 -5.71 18.49 -17.56
N ASN A 368 -5.16 18.33 -18.76
CA ASN A 368 -3.73 18.29 -18.98
C ASN A 368 -3.42 19.07 -20.26
N SER A 369 -2.61 20.11 -20.15
CA SER A 369 -2.26 20.99 -21.28
C SER A 369 -1.56 20.25 -22.44
N SER A 370 -1.04 19.04 -22.20
CA SER A 370 -0.42 18.17 -23.22
C SER A 370 -1.41 17.20 -23.86
N ALA A 371 -2.63 17.07 -23.33
CA ALA A 371 -3.64 16.13 -23.84
C ALA A 371 -4.53 16.77 -24.91
N THR A 372 -5.11 15.91 -25.76
CA THR A 372 -6.08 16.32 -26.77
C THR A 372 -7.53 16.31 -26.28
N ALA A 373 -7.78 15.72 -25.12
CA ALA A 373 -9.10 15.62 -24.49
C ALA A 373 -8.98 15.71 -22.97
N ASN A 374 -10.00 16.26 -22.33
CA ASN A 374 -10.13 16.34 -20.87
C ASN A 374 -11.13 15.30 -20.38
N ILE A 375 -11.06 14.96 -19.08
CA ILE A 375 -12.03 14.08 -18.42
C ILE A 375 -13.03 14.93 -17.66
N ASP A 376 -14.32 14.65 -17.83
CA ASP A 376 -15.43 15.19 -17.01
C ASP A 376 -16.46 14.07 -16.86
N GLU A 377 -16.30 13.25 -15.82
CA GLU A 377 -17.12 12.05 -15.61
C GLU A 377 -17.65 11.96 -14.18
N GLN A 378 -18.79 11.27 -14.03
CA GLN A 378 -19.42 11.04 -12.73
C GLN A 378 -19.71 9.54 -12.49
N PRO A 379 -18.69 8.71 -12.31
CA PRO A 379 -18.87 7.30 -12.03
C PRO A 379 -19.48 7.05 -10.65
N HIS A 380 -19.98 5.82 -10.47
CA HIS A 380 -20.53 5.35 -9.19
C HIS A 380 -19.99 3.97 -8.81
N ALA A 381 -19.87 3.74 -7.50
CA ALA A 381 -19.59 2.45 -6.89
C ALA A 381 -20.76 2.04 -6.00
N TRP A 382 -20.89 0.73 -5.79
CA TRP A 382 -21.84 0.18 -4.83
C TRP A 382 -21.34 -1.18 -4.33
N GLU A 383 -21.79 -1.56 -3.13
CA GLU A 383 -21.48 -2.86 -2.54
C GLU A 383 -22.65 -3.39 -1.70
N LEU A 384 -22.77 -4.70 -1.67
CA LEU A 384 -23.66 -5.44 -0.78
C LEU A 384 -22.81 -6.46 -0.03
N GLY A 385 -23.08 -6.62 1.26
CA GLY A 385 -22.33 -7.53 2.10
C GLY A 385 -23.20 -8.27 3.10
N VAL A 386 -22.74 -9.46 3.48
CA VAL A 386 -23.35 -10.26 4.54
C VAL A 386 -22.27 -10.93 5.38
N VAL A 387 -22.45 -10.96 6.69
CA VAL A 387 -21.66 -11.77 7.63
C VAL A 387 -22.62 -12.59 8.47
N GLN A 388 -22.39 -13.90 8.51
CA GLN A 388 -23.20 -14.85 9.26
C GLN A 388 -22.33 -15.61 10.27
N PRO A 389 -22.42 -15.30 11.59
CA PRO A 389 -21.87 -16.18 12.61
C PRO A 389 -22.61 -17.53 12.59
N VAL A 390 -21.86 -18.64 12.55
CA VAL A 390 -22.44 -20.00 12.54
C VAL A 390 -22.12 -20.79 13.81
N GLY A 391 -21.49 -20.15 14.79
CA GLY A 391 -21.11 -20.75 16.06
C GLY A 391 -19.69 -21.32 16.10
N ALA A 392 -19.24 -21.75 17.26
CA ALA A 392 -17.90 -22.29 17.52
C ALA A 392 -16.75 -21.39 16.99
N GLY A 393 -16.92 -20.06 17.05
CA GLY A 393 -15.94 -19.10 16.56
C GLY A 393 -15.85 -19.00 15.03
N VAL A 394 -16.75 -19.65 14.29
CA VAL A 394 -16.80 -19.60 12.82
C VAL A 394 -17.81 -18.56 12.35
N SER A 395 -17.43 -17.76 11.37
CA SER A 395 -18.34 -16.89 10.60
C SER A 395 -18.09 -17.03 9.11
N LEU A 396 -19.18 -16.96 8.35
CA LEU A 396 -19.17 -16.90 6.89
C LEU A 396 -19.41 -15.47 6.47
N TYR A 397 -18.77 -15.02 5.40
CA TYR A 397 -19.09 -13.72 4.83
C TYR A 397 -19.10 -13.76 3.32
N GLY A 398 -19.80 -12.79 2.74
CA GLY A 398 -19.81 -12.60 1.31
C GLY A 398 -20.01 -11.13 0.95
N ARG A 399 -19.41 -10.71 -0.16
CA ARG A 399 -19.53 -9.38 -0.71
C ARG A 399 -19.68 -9.43 -2.23
N TYR A 400 -20.52 -8.54 -2.76
CA TYR A 400 -20.61 -8.29 -4.18
C TYR A 400 -20.74 -6.78 -4.43
N GLY A 401 -20.01 -6.26 -5.43
CA GLY A 401 -20.01 -4.83 -5.67
C GLY A 401 -19.45 -4.42 -7.02
N ARG A 402 -19.45 -3.10 -7.25
CA ARG A 402 -18.90 -2.43 -8.41
C ARG A 402 -17.94 -1.34 -7.97
N SER A 403 -16.76 -1.32 -8.57
CA SER A 403 -15.76 -0.26 -8.44
C SER A 403 -15.45 0.39 -9.78
N PHE A 404 -14.69 1.48 -9.74
CA PHE A 404 -14.27 2.22 -10.92
C PHE A 404 -12.88 2.84 -10.74
N ARG A 405 -12.23 3.14 -11.88
CA ARG A 405 -11.02 3.94 -11.99
C ARG A 405 -11.07 4.78 -13.25
N LEU A 406 -10.66 6.04 -13.17
CA LEU A 406 -10.44 6.89 -14.33
C LEU A 406 -8.99 6.78 -14.79
N ALA A 407 -8.72 7.21 -16.04
CA ALA A 407 -7.36 7.41 -16.48
C ALA A 407 -6.75 8.57 -15.68
N ASN A 408 -5.52 8.46 -15.24
CA ASN A 408 -4.79 9.57 -14.64
C ASN A 408 -4.24 10.52 -15.71
N VAL A 409 -3.71 11.68 -15.30
CA VAL A 409 -3.27 12.73 -16.22
C VAL A 409 -2.15 12.30 -17.19
N ASP A 410 -1.33 11.32 -16.85
CA ASP A 410 -0.31 10.78 -17.75
C ASP A 410 -0.90 9.77 -18.74
N GLU A 411 -1.86 8.97 -18.27
CA GLU A 411 -2.50 7.95 -19.10
C GLU A 411 -3.31 8.61 -20.24
N PHE A 412 -4.18 9.57 -19.93
CA PHE A 412 -4.93 10.23 -20.98
C PHE A 412 -4.10 11.26 -21.76
N GLY A 413 -3.00 11.76 -21.18
CA GLY A 413 -2.02 12.60 -21.87
C GLY A 413 -1.17 11.85 -22.89
N PHE A 414 -1.09 10.51 -22.82
CA PHE A 414 -0.30 9.67 -23.72
C PHE A 414 -1.13 8.49 -24.24
N THR A 415 -2.12 8.79 -25.06
CA THR A 415 -3.03 7.83 -25.69
C THR A 415 -2.83 7.81 -27.21
N THR A 416 -3.49 6.85 -27.89
CA THR A 416 -3.66 6.88 -29.36
C THR A 416 -4.30 8.22 -29.77
N PRO A 417 -3.72 8.98 -30.72
CA PRO A 417 -4.26 10.25 -31.13
C PRO A 417 -5.73 10.17 -31.56
N GLY A 418 -6.56 11.05 -30.98
CA GLY A 418 -8.01 11.07 -31.22
C GLY A 418 -8.83 10.05 -30.40
N LEU A 419 -8.20 9.23 -29.54
CA LEU A 419 -8.89 8.30 -28.66
C LEU A 419 -9.08 8.91 -27.27
N ALA A 420 -10.31 8.91 -26.75
CA ALA A 420 -10.60 9.21 -25.35
C ALA A 420 -10.64 7.89 -24.56
N LEU A 421 -9.88 7.84 -23.46
CA LEU A 421 -9.92 6.69 -22.56
C LEU A 421 -11.24 6.67 -21.78
N LYS A 422 -11.87 5.50 -21.72
CA LYS A 422 -13.12 5.26 -20.98
C LYS A 422 -12.81 4.87 -19.55
N THR A 423 -13.72 5.23 -18.63
CA THR A 423 -13.66 4.78 -17.24
C THR A 423 -13.58 3.26 -17.15
N GLN A 424 -12.54 2.76 -16.49
CA GLN A 424 -12.41 1.36 -16.10
C GLN A 424 -13.45 1.03 -15.03
N THR A 425 -14.11 -0.12 -15.15
CA THR A 425 -15.05 -0.62 -14.14
C THR A 425 -14.75 -2.06 -13.78
N ALA A 426 -14.98 -2.42 -12.53
CA ALA A 426 -14.88 -3.81 -12.07
C ALA A 426 -16.17 -4.26 -11.37
N ARG A 427 -16.49 -5.54 -11.51
CA ARG A 427 -17.47 -6.25 -10.69
C ARG A 427 -16.76 -7.29 -9.87
N ASP A 428 -16.90 -7.18 -8.56
CA ASP A 428 -16.16 -7.97 -7.58
C ASP A 428 -17.11 -8.84 -6.77
N ALA A 429 -16.79 -10.14 -6.66
CA ALA A 429 -17.45 -11.09 -5.78
C ALA A 429 -16.39 -11.70 -4.86
N GLU A 430 -16.71 -11.81 -3.57
CA GLU A 430 -15.85 -12.43 -2.56
C GLU A 430 -16.71 -13.25 -1.60
N LEU A 431 -16.22 -14.44 -1.25
CA LEU A 431 -16.77 -15.30 -0.20
C LEU A 431 -15.63 -15.73 0.72
N GLY A 432 -15.86 -15.72 2.01
CA GLY A 432 -14.85 -16.11 2.99
C GLY A 432 -15.40 -16.80 4.22
N VAL A 433 -14.51 -17.49 4.89
CA VAL A 433 -14.72 -18.15 6.17
C VAL A 433 -13.68 -17.64 7.13
N ARG A 434 -14.10 -17.16 8.28
CA ARG A 434 -13.25 -16.83 9.43
C ARG A 434 -13.49 -17.84 10.53
N TRP A 435 -12.42 -18.24 11.16
CA TRP A 435 -12.45 -19.12 12.32
C TRP A 435 -11.51 -18.59 13.40
N ALA A 436 -12.10 -18.15 14.51
CA ALA A 436 -11.39 -17.78 15.73
C ALA A 436 -11.51 -18.93 16.73
N TYR A 437 -10.37 -19.45 17.18
CA TYR A 437 -10.28 -20.58 18.09
C TYR A 437 -9.25 -20.32 19.19
N THR A 438 -9.15 -21.23 20.14
CA THR A 438 -8.19 -21.09 21.25
C THR A 438 -6.76 -20.99 20.72
N GLY A 439 -6.11 -19.86 20.96
CA GLY A 439 -4.73 -19.60 20.57
C GLY A 439 -4.52 -19.26 19.09
N GLY A 440 -5.60 -19.06 18.29
CA GLY A 440 -5.41 -18.76 16.89
C GLY A 440 -6.62 -18.20 16.16
N ARG A 441 -6.36 -17.78 14.93
CA ARG A 441 -7.39 -17.41 13.96
C ARG A 441 -6.94 -17.83 12.57
N ALA A 442 -7.89 -18.21 11.74
CA ALA A 442 -7.68 -18.52 10.33
C ALA A 442 -8.75 -17.85 9.48
N GLU A 443 -8.39 -17.38 8.32
CA GLU A 443 -9.31 -16.84 7.32
C GLU A 443 -8.96 -17.44 5.97
N VAL A 444 -9.96 -17.96 5.26
CA VAL A 444 -9.87 -18.40 3.86
C VAL A 444 -10.90 -17.64 3.06
N ARG A 445 -10.49 -17.10 1.92
CA ARG A 445 -11.38 -16.37 1.01
C ARG A 445 -11.11 -16.71 -0.44
N VAL A 446 -12.17 -16.75 -1.23
CA VAL A 446 -12.14 -16.86 -2.68
C VAL A 446 -12.74 -15.60 -3.27
N TYR A 447 -12.17 -15.13 -4.37
CA TYR A 447 -12.65 -13.93 -5.04
C TYR A 447 -12.61 -14.07 -6.55
N ARG A 448 -13.45 -13.25 -7.20
CA ARG A 448 -13.44 -13.02 -8.64
C ARG A 448 -13.75 -11.56 -8.93
N SER A 449 -12.93 -10.94 -9.76
CA SER A 449 -13.11 -9.59 -10.26
C SER A 449 -13.09 -9.61 -11.80
N GLU A 450 -14.11 -9.03 -12.42
CA GLU A 450 -14.23 -8.90 -13.87
C GLU A 450 -14.14 -7.41 -14.23
N LEU A 451 -13.14 -7.06 -15.05
CA LEU A 451 -12.89 -5.70 -15.45
C LEU A 451 -13.29 -5.47 -16.91
N THR A 452 -13.83 -4.29 -17.14
CA THR A 452 -14.14 -3.75 -18.45
C THR A 452 -13.40 -2.42 -18.62
N ASN A 453 -12.86 -2.16 -19.83
CA ASN A 453 -12.08 -0.98 -20.12
C ASN A 453 -10.87 -0.79 -19.18
N GLU A 454 -10.18 -1.85 -18.79
CA GLU A 454 -8.97 -1.72 -17.99
C GLU A 454 -7.98 -0.81 -18.69
N ILE A 455 -7.45 0.19 -17.97
CA ILE A 455 -6.55 1.19 -18.51
C ILE A 455 -5.11 0.75 -18.25
N GLY A 456 -4.26 0.84 -19.28
CA GLY A 456 -2.84 0.59 -19.14
C GLY A 456 -2.08 0.84 -20.43
N TYR A 457 -0.75 0.84 -20.32
CA TYR A 457 0.15 1.10 -21.45
C TYR A 457 0.37 -0.17 -22.27
N ASP A 458 0.02 -0.12 -23.56
CA ASP A 458 0.32 -1.16 -24.55
C ASP A 458 1.48 -0.69 -25.45
N PRO A 459 2.66 -1.33 -25.39
CA PRO A 459 3.81 -0.95 -26.21
C PRO A 459 3.60 -1.16 -27.71
N LYS A 460 2.56 -1.90 -28.13
CA LYS A 460 2.22 -2.15 -29.53
C LYS A 460 1.16 -1.21 -30.09
N ALA A 461 0.44 -0.50 -29.23
CA ALA A 461 -0.60 0.43 -29.67
C ALA A 461 -0.01 1.59 -30.47
N PHE A 462 -0.79 2.07 -31.45
CA PHE A 462 -0.45 3.30 -32.16
C PHE A 462 -0.54 4.49 -31.20
N GLY A 463 0.57 5.18 -31.00
CA GLY A 463 0.69 6.24 -30.01
C GLY A 463 1.32 7.52 -30.57
N PRO A 464 1.52 8.55 -29.75
CA PRO A 464 2.12 9.81 -30.14
C PRO A 464 3.52 9.66 -30.77
N GLY A 465 4.28 8.63 -30.37
CA GLY A 465 5.60 8.31 -30.92
C GLY A 465 5.58 7.64 -32.29
N SER A 466 4.43 7.20 -32.79
CA SER A 466 4.34 6.46 -34.06
C SER A 466 4.76 7.30 -35.28
N ALA A 467 4.58 8.62 -35.23
CA ALA A 467 5.10 9.55 -36.23
C ALA A 467 6.64 9.55 -36.31
N PHE A 468 7.34 9.08 -35.27
CA PHE A 468 8.79 8.99 -35.17
C PHE A 468 9.29 7.55 -35.25
N GLY A 469 8.42 6.57 -35.60
CA GLY A 469 8.77 5.19 -35.85
C GLY A 469 8.72 4.27 -34.61
N PHE A 470 8.15 4.69 -33.47
CA PHE A 470 7.95 3.84 -32.29
C PHE A 470 6.51 3.85 -31.81
N ASN A 471 5.99 2.67 -31.51
CA ASN A 471 4.67 2.47 -30.96
C ASN A 471 4.66 2.60 -29.42
N GLY A 472 3.46 2.70 -28.88
CA GLY A 472 3.17 2.70 -27.47
C GLY A 472 2.14 3.78 -27.13
N ALA A 473 1.10 3.37 -26.42
CA ALA A 473 0.06 4.28 -25.93
C ALA A 473 -0.67 3.66 -24.75
N ASN A 474 -1.27 4.49 -23.89
CA ASN A 474 -2.28 4.03 -22.95
C ASN A 474 -3.59 3.76 -23.69
N VAL A 475 -4.20 2.63 -23.40
CA VAL A 475 -5.41 2.13 -24.04
C VAL A 475 -6.40 1.62 -23.01
N ASN A 476 -7.65 1.45 -23.41
CA ASN A 476 -8.57 0.57 -22.72
C ASN A 476 -8.39 -0.84 -23.28
N PHE A 477 -7.89 -1.75 -22.46
CA PHE A 477 -7.76 -3.15 -22.83
C PHE A 477 -9.11 -3.85 -22.96
N ASP A 478 -9.12 -4.91 -23.74
CA ASP A 478 -10.20 -5.90 -23.73
C ASP A 478 -10.44 -6.44 -22.32
N PRO A 479 -11.66 -6.99 -22.04
CA PRO A 479 -12.01 -7.48 -20.71
C PRO A 479 -10.99 -8.42 -20.08
N THR A 480 -10.70 -8.17 -18.81
CA THR A 480 -9.77 -8.96 -18.00
C THR A 480 -10.48 -9.56 -16.79
N ARG A 481 -9.88 -10.58 -16.21
CA ARG A 481 -10.40 -11.25 -15.02
C ARG A 481 -9.30 -11.56 -14.03
N ARG A 482 -9.60 -11.34 -12.75
CA ARG A 482 -8.82 -11.79 -11.61
C ARG A 482 -9.64 -12.75 -10.78
N GLU A 483 -9.05 -13.87 -10.43
CA GLU A 483 -9.67 -14.87 -9.55
C GLU A 483 -8.60 -15.49 -8.67
N GLY A 484 -8.94 -15.85 -7.44
CA GLY A 484 -7.96 -16.43 -6.54
C GLY A 484 -8.52 -16.91 -5.22
N LEU A 485 -7.63 -17.55 -4.47
CA LEU A 485 -7.84 -17.98 -3.10
C LEU A 485 -6.74 -17.39 -2.23
N GLU A 486 -7.12 -16.86 -1.09
CA GLU A 486 -6.21 -16.29 -0.08
C GLU A 486 -6.44 -17.01 1.25
N LEU A 487 -5.34 -17.32 1.95
CA LEU A 487 -5.30 -17.90 3.29
C LEU A 487 -4.48 -17.01 4.20
N GLU A 488 -5.02 -16.70 5.38
CA GLU A 488 -4.33 -16.02 6.47
C GLU A 488 -4.51 -16.81 7.76
N VAL A 489 -3.41 -17.16 8.44
CA VAL A 489 -3.41 -17.90 9.70
C VAL A 489 -2.49 -17.20 10.68
N THR A 490 -2.97 -16.99 11.91
CA THR A 490 -2.16 -16.63 13.08
C THR A 490 -2.38 -17.69 14.14
N GLN A 491 -1.31 -18.33 14.60
CA GLN A 491 -1.36 -19.42 15.58
C GLN A 491 -0.32 -19.20 16.68
N THR A 492 -0.75 -19.16 17.92
CA THR A 492 0.12 -19.28 19.08
C THR A 492 0.47 -20.75 19.26
N LEU A 493 1.73 -21.11 19.04
CA LEU A 493 2.24 -22.48 19.17
C LEU A 493 2.54 -22.82 20.62
N ALA A 494 3.03 -21.84 21.38
CA ALA A 494 3.32 -21.89 22.80
C ALA A 494 3.15 -20.48 23.40
N ALA A 495 3.17 -20.35 24.72
CA ALA A 495 3.05 -19.06 25.40
C ALA A 495 4.11 -18.01 24.94
N ASN A 496 5.19 -18.47 24.33
CA ASN A 496 6.32 -17.67 23.87
C ASN A 496 6.65 -17.87 22.39
N ALA A 497 5.74 -18.45 21.59
CA ALA A 497 5.98 -18.72 20.17
C ALA A 497 4.70 -18.56 19.34
N ASN A 498 4.78 -17.79 18.25
CA ASN A 498 3.70 -17.58 17.30
C ASN A 498 4.13 -17.97 15.89
N LEU A 499 3.15 -18.33 15.07
CA LEU A 499 3.30 -18.63 13.65
C LEU A 499 2.28 -17.81 12.85
N HIS A 500 2.75 -17.19 11.79
CA HIS A 500 1.94 -16.44 10.84
C HIS A 500 2.12 -17.03 9.44
N ILE A 501 1.03 -17.32 8.77
CA ILE A 501 1.03 -17.85 7.40
C ILE A 501 0.12 -16.98 6.55
N ASN A 502 0.65 -16.46 5.47
CA ASN A 502 -0.10 -15.79 4.41
C ASN A 502 0.19 -16.50 3.09
N ALA A 503 -0.85 -17.03 2.45
CA ALA A 503 -0.72 -17.70 1.17
C ALA A 503 -1.78 -17.21 0.19
N ALA A 504 -1.41 -17.03 -1.05
CA ALA A 504 -2.35 -16.68 -2.10
C ALA A 504 -2.04 -17.46 -3.40
N THR A 505 -3.11 -17.90 -4.04
CA THR A 505 -3.06 -18.29 -5.45
C THR A 505 -3.99 -17.38 -6.23
N ARG A 506 -3.51 -16.85 -7.35
CA ARG A 506 -4.27 -15.91 -8.19
C ARG A 506 -4.06 -16.20 -9.66
N ARG A 507 -5.04 -15.81 -10.46
CA ARG A 507 -4.94 -15.80 -11.91
C ARG A 507 -5.52 -14.49 -12.42
N ALA A 508 -4.66 -13.64 -12.97
CA ALA A 508 -5.02 -12.40 -13.63
C ALA A 508 -4.75 -12.55 -15.12
N ARG A 509 -5.78 -12.40 -15.98
CA ARG A 509 -5.66 -12.68 -17.42
C ARG A 509 -6.62 -11.89 -18.28
N PHE A 510 -6.27 -11.73 -19.54
CA PHE A 510 -7.16 -11.26 -20.59
C PHE A 510 -8.19 -12.34 -20.93
N THR A 511 -9.47 -11.95 -21.07
CA THR A 511 -10.57 -12.89 -21.43
C THR A 511 -11.00 -12.75 -22.88
N ALA A 512 -10.61 -11.67 -23.55
CA ALA A 512 -10.92 -11.37 -24.95
C ALA A 512 -9.74 -10.64 -25.61
N GLY A 513 -9.87 -10.33 -26.90
CA GLY A 513 -8.97 -9.49 -27.68
C GLY A 513 -7.63 -10.13 -28.03
N THR A 514 -6.67 -9.27 -28.39
CA THR A 514 -5.35 -9.66 -28.90
C THR A 514 -4.57 -10.54 -27.91
N TYR A 515 -4.67 -10.23 -26.61
CA TYR A 515 -3.95 -10.92 -25.55
C TYR A 515 -4.77 -12.02 -24.86
N ARG A 516 -5.89 -12.46 -25.46
CA ARG A 516 -6.79 -13.46 -24.84
C ARG A 516 -6.03 -14.70 -24.36
N GLY A 517 -6.21 -15.02 -23.07
CA GLY A 517 -5.61 -16.17 -22.40
C GLY A 517 -4.26 -15.88 -21.75
N ASN A 518 -3.59 -14.78 -22.12
CA ASN A 518 -2.33 -14.36 -21.51
C ASN A 518 -2.55 -13.82 -20.10
N ASP A 519 -1.57 -14.04 -19.25
CA ASP A 519 -1.52 -13.45 -17.91
C ASP A 519 -1.25 -11.93 -18.00
N ILE A 520 -1.81 -11.18 -17.09
CA ILE A 520 -1.42 -9.78 -16.86
C ILE A 520 0.06 -9.76 -16.41
N PRO A 521 0.90 -8.90 -17.02
CA PRO A 521 2.33 -8.83 -16.67
C PRO A 521 2.56 -8.50 -15.19
N LEU A 522 3.69 -8.96 -14.66
CA LEU A 522 4.17 -8.71 -13.30
C LEU A 522 3.18 -9.13 -12.20
N THR A 523 2.42 -10.19 -12.47
CA THR A 523 1.45 -10.77 -11.51
C THR A 523 1.83 -12.22 -11.21
N PRO A 524 2.52 -12.50 -10.09
CA PRO A 524 2.87 -13.86 -9.72
C PRO A 524 1.61 -14.66 -9.35
N ARG A 525 1.50 -15.89 -9.85
CA ARG A 525 0.32 -16.73 -9.61
C ARG A 525 0.23 -17.27 -8.18
N ARG A 526 1.35 -17.38 -7.47
CA ARG A 526 1.41 -17.91 -6.11
C ARG A 526 2.35 -17.09 -5.26
N THR A 527 1.92 -16.79 -4.06
CA THR A 527 2.76 -16.18 -3.02
C THR A 527 2.55 -16.91 -1.71
N LEU A 528 3.62 -17.07 -0.93
CA LEU A 528 3.58 -17.64 0.40
C LEU A 528 4.53 -16.87 1.29
N SER A 529 4.05 -16.42 2.45
CA SER A 529 4.87 -15.90 3.55
C SER A 529 4.60 -16.76 4.77
N VAL A 530 5.64 -17.32 5.36
CA VAL A 530 5.58 -18.04 6.63
C VAL A 530 6.57 -17.39 7.57
N ARG A 531 6.09 -16.92 8.71
CA ARG A 531 6.93 -16.29 9.75
C ARG A 531 6.67 -16.92 11.10
N ALA A 532 7.72 -17.03 11.89
CA ALA A 532 7.64 -17.45 13.28
C ALA A 532 8.41 -16.47 14.15
N ASP A 533 7.85 -16.15 15.29
CA ASP A 533 8.54 -15.47 16.38
C ASP A 533 8.59 -16.38 17.62
N TRP A 534 9.73 -16.34 18.31
CA TRP A 534 9.97 -17.17 19.48
C TRP A 534 10.81 -16.44 20.52
N SER A 535 10.35 -16.44 21.75
CA SER A 535 11.04 -15.88 22.92
C SER A 535 11.54 -17.00 23.84
N PRO A 536 12.72 -17.63 23.55
CA PRO A 536 13.20 -18.82 24.27
C PRO A 536 13.46 -18.59 25.76
N ALA A 537 13.81 -17.38 26.14
CA ALA A 537 14.09 -16.97 27.52
C ALA A 537 13.76 -15.48 27.68
N ALA A 538 13.69 -15.02 28.93
CA ALA A 538 13.45 -13.61 29.23
C ALA A 538 14.48 -12.70 28.55
N GLY A 539 13.98 -11.69 27.82
CA GLY A 539 14.79 -10.76 27.06
C GLY A 539 15.29 -11.27 25.70
N HIS A 540 15.18 -12.55 25.39
CA HIS A 540 15.61 -13.11 24.10
C HIS A 540 14.43 -13.24 23.14
N ARG A 541 14.60 -12.78 21.90
CA ARG A 541 13.62 -12.94 20.83
C ARG A 541 14.28 -13.34 19.53
N ILE A 542 13.69 -14.29 18.85
CA ILE A 542 14.05 -14.72 17.50
C ILE A 542 12.84 -14.53 16.62
N ASP A 543 12.98 -13.83 15.51
CA ASP A 543 11.98 -13.69 14.45
C ASP A 543 12.59 -14.13 13.14
N GLY A 544 11.86 -14.87 12.34
CA GLY A 544 12.33 -15.27 11.02
C GLY A 544 11.20 -15.69 10.12
N GLY A 545 11.47 -15.62 8.82
CA GLY A 545 10.45 -15.95 7.83
C GLY A 545 11.01 -16.34 6.47
N ILE A 546 10.12 -16.92 5.68
CA ILE A 546 10.36 -17.32 4.29
C ILE A 546 9.29 -16.70 3.43
N ASN A 547 9.69 -16.07 2.33
CA ASN A 547 8.81 -15.56 1.30
C ASN A 547 9.08 -16.28 -0.02
N VAL A 548 8.02 -16.86 -0.60
CA VAL A 548 8.06 -17.57 -1.87
C VAL A 548 7.16 -16.86 -2.87
N VAL A 549 7.69 -16.52 -4.02
CA VAL A 549 6.96 -15.88 -5.12
C VAL A 549 7.19 -16.71 -6.39
N SER A 550 6.09 -17.12 -7.05
CA SER A 550 6.18 -17.92 -8.28
C SER A 550 6.65 -17.07 -9.46
N SER A 551 7.05 -17.76 -10.56
CA SER A 551 7.37 -17.10 -11.83
C SER A 551 6.19 -16.29 -12.37
N GLN A 552 6.51 -15.25 -13.16
CA GLN A 552 5.54 -14.32 -13.77
C GLN A 552 6.03 -13.87 -15.14
N SER A 553 5.15 -13.28 -15.95
CA SER A 553 5.52 -12.73 -17.26
C SER A 553 5.91 -11.27 -17.14
N PRO A 554 6.93 -10.78 -17.85
CA PRO A 554 7.33 -9.37 -17.84
C PRO A 554 6.47 -8.51 -18.79
N ASP A 555 5.83 -9.10 -19.80
CA ASP A 555 5.09 -8.42 -20.87
C ASP A 555 3.77 -9.10 -21.23
N PHE A 556 2.97 -8.44 -22.07
CA PHE A 556 1.64 -8.91 -22.48
C PHE A 556 1.67 -10.13 -23.41
N ASP A 557 2.77 -10.37 -24.14
CA ASP A 557 2.89 -11.53 -25.02
C ASP A 557 3.12 -12.83 -24.26
N ASN A 558 3.58 -12.72 -23.03
CA ASN A 558 3.97 -13.86 -22.20
C ASN A 558 5.02 -14.77 -22.86
N ALA A 559 5.87 -14.20 -23.71
CA ALA A 559 6.84 -14.92 -24.51
C ALA A 559 7.99 -15.50 -23.68
N CYS A 560 8.28 -14.90 -22.55
CA CYS A 560 9.27 -15.41 -21.58
C CYS A 560 8.74 -15.28 -20.15
N ARG A 561 9.50 -15.81 -19.19
CA ARG A 561 9.12 -15.73 -17.77
C ARG A 561 10.26 -15.26 -16.91
N MET A 562 9.95 -14.30 -16.04
CA MET A 562 10.77 -13.98 -14.89
C MET A 562 10.76 -15.20 -13.95
N PRO A 563 11.92 -15.65 -13.46
CA PRO A 563 11.97 -16.77 -12.52
C PRO A 563 11.25 -16.45 -11.21
N GLY A 564 10.69 -17.49 -10.59
CA GLY A 564 10.23 -17.39 -9.21
C GLY A 564 11.42 -17.30 -8.25
N TYR A 565 11.18 -16.81 -7.05
CA TYR A 565 12.23 -16.69 -6.05
C TYR A 565 11.75 -17.06 -4.66
N THR A 566 12.72 -17.41 -3.81
CA THR A 566 12.50 -17.65 -2.38
C THR A 566 13.55 -16.88 -1.60
N THR A 567 13.10 -16.04 -0.68
CA THR A 567 13.97 -15.34 0.26
C THR A 567 13.64 -15.77 1.69
N ALA A 568 14.66 -15.79 2.54
CA ALA A 568 14.49 -16.02 3.97
C ALA A 568 15.18 -14.90 4.74
N ASP A 569 14.64 -14.56 5.88
CA ASP A 569 15.23 -13.60 6.82
C ASP A 569 15.19 -14.15 8.24
N LEU A 570 16.14 -13.70 9.06
CA LEU A 570 16.28 -14.09 10.46
C LEU A 570 16.75 -12.88 11.24
N ARG A 571 16.13 -12.65 12.39
CA ARG A 571 16.52 -11.62 13.36
C ARG A 571 16.61 -12.23 14.74
N TYR A 572 17.69 -11.95 15.46
CA TYR A 572 17.82 -12.20 16.89
C TYR A 572 17.89 -10.86 17.62
N ALA A 573 17.13 -10.71 18.70
CA ALA A 573 17.13 -9.54 19.57
C ALA A 573 17.30 -9.94 21.03
N TYR A 574 18.04 -9.11 21.77
CA TYR A 574 18.21 -9.24 23.20
C TYR A 574 17.85 -7.93 23.90
N GLN A 575 16.84 -8.01 24.78
CA GLN A 575 16.40 -6.90 25.62
C GLN A 575 17.21 -6.87 26.91
N TRP A 576 17.98 -5.82 27.09
CA TRP A 576 18.77 -5.59 28.30
C TRP A 576 18.37 -4.26 28.94
N ARG A 577 17.59 -4.34 30.03
CA ARG A 577 17.01 -3.15 30.68
C ARG A 577 16.24 -2.28 29.68
N LEU A 578 16.71 -1.04 29.47
CA LEU A 578 16.12 -0.09 28.54
C LEU A 578 16.65 -0.24 27.09
N ALA A 579 17.58 -1.13 26.86
CA ALA A 579 18.22 -1.30 25.55
C ALA A 579 17.81 -2.63 24.90
N GLU A 580 17.44 -2.60 23.64
CA GLU A 580 17.35 -3.77 22.78
C GLU A 580 18.55 -3.78 21.82
N LEU A 581 19.29 -4.88 21.80
CA LEU A 581 20.36 -5.13 20.83
C LEU A 581 19.88 -6.20 19.85
N ALA A 582 20.05 -5.99 18.55
CA ALA A 582 19.64 -6.98 17.58
C ALA A 582 20.62 -7.12 16.42
N ILE A 583 20.65 -8.33 15.86
CA ILE A 583 21.28 -8.65 14.59
C ILE A 583 20.26 -9.30 13.67
N GLY A 584 20.19 -8.83 12.44
CA GLY A 584 19.31 -9.35 11.41
C GLY A 584 20.04 -9.69 10.14
N VAL A 585 19.56 -10.70 9.43
CA VAL A 585 20.03 -11.09 8.09
C VAL A 585 18.84 -11.16 7.17
N SER A 586 18.84 -10.37 6.11
CA SER A 586 17.86 -10.44 5.02
C SER A 586 18.46 -11.20 3.83
N ASN A 587 17.57 -11.84 3.03
CA ASN A 587 17.97 -12.74 1.93
C ASN A 587 19.06 -13.72 2.37
N LEU A 588 18.79 -14.45 3.46
CA LEU A 588 19.74 -15.38 4.11
C LEU A 588 20.35 -16.40 3.13
N THR A 589 19.57 -16.85 2.16
CA THR A 589 19.96 -17.82 1.14
C THR A 589 20.81 -17.21 0.02
N HIS A 590 20.99 -15.88 0.00
CA HIS A 590 21.68 -15.15 -1.05
C HIS A 590 21.09 -15.43 -2.44
N ALA A 591 19.74 -15.49 -2.52
CA ALA A 591 19.04 -15.68 -3.78
C ALA A 591 19.29 -14.48 -4.71
N LYS A 592 19.68 -14.77 -5.96
CA LYS A 592 19.69 -13.78 -7.04
C LYS A 592 18.30 -13.71 -7.64
N TYR A 593 17.67 -12.54 -7.59
CA TYR A 593 16.31 -12.37 -8.10
C TYR A 593 16.04 -10.92 -8.49
N TYR A 594 14.90 -10.71 -9.14
CA TYR A 594 14.36 -9.41 -9.49
C TYR A 594 12.83 -9.45 -9.46
N THR A 595 12.24 -8.34 -9.08
CA THR A 595 10.79 -8.18 -8.96
C THR A 595 10.19 -7.43 -10.14
N GLN A 596 11.04 -6.77 -10.95
CA GLN A 596 10.63 -5.94 -12.07
C GLN A 596 11.51 -6.19 -13.29
N ALA A 597 10.84 -6.38 -14.43
CA ALA A 597 11.40 -6.40 -15.79
C ALA A 597 10.28 -6.06 -16.78
N PHE A 598 10.61 -5.56 -17.98
CA PHE A 598 9.58 -5.00 -18.85
C PHE A 598 9.51 -5.62 -20.25
N SER A 599 10.39 -6.51 -20.61
CA SER A 599 10.40 -7.04 -21.98
C SER A 599 10.98 -8.43 -22.09
N CYS A 600 10.61 -9.09 -23.20
CA CYS A 600 11.24 -10.30 -23.69
C CYS A 600 11.98 -9.99 -25.00
N VAL A 601 13.28 -10.24 -25.02
CA VAL A 601 14.13 -10.05 -26.21
C VAL A 601 14.76 -11.39 -26.56
N ASN A 602 14.51 -11.89 -27.76
CA ASN A 602 15.01 -13.20 -28.24
C ASN A 602 14.73 -14.36 -27.26
N GLY A 603 13.54 -14.37 -26.62
CA GLY A 603 13.12 -15.39 -25.65
C GLY A 603 13.72 -15.25 -24.25
N ALA A 604 14.54 -14.23 -23.98
CA ALA A 604 15.10 -13.92 -22.67
C ALA A 604 14.46 -12.67 -22.07
N VAL A 605 14.33 -12.66 -20.73
CA VAL A 605 13.87 -11.48 -19.99
C VAL A 605 14.88 -10.36 -20.14
N SER A 606 14.42 -9.14 -20.37
CA SER A 606 15.26 -7.93 -20.49
C SER A 606 14.62 -6.76 -19.75
N SER A 607 15.35 -5.64 -19.68
CA SER A 607 14.98 -4.48 -18.86
C SER A 607 14.82 -4.87 -17.38
N ILE A 608 15.80 -5.62 -16.85
CA ILE A 608 15.80 -6.24 -15.52
C ILE A 608 16.26 -5.23 -14.47
N TYR A 609 15.54 -5.17 -13.34
CA TYR A 609 15.92 -4.41 -12.14
C TYR A 609 16.23 -5.39 -11.00
N PRO A 610 17.52 -5.69 -10.76
CA PRO A 610 17.94 -6.63 -9.72
C PRO A 610 17.59 -6.16 -8.32
N GLU A 611 17.24 -7.13 -7.47
CA GLU A 611 17.07 -6.95 -6.02
C GLU A 611 18.38 -7.19 -5.28
N ALA A 612 18.47 -6.67 -4.05
CA ALA A 612 19.66 -6.80 -3.23
C ALA A 612 19.95 -8.25 -2.82
N GLY A 613 21.23 -8.60 -2.78
CA GLY A 613 21.73 -9.85 -2.23
C GLY A 613 21.56 -9.94 -0.72
N ARG A 614 22.34 -10.83 -0.07
CA ARG A 614 22.32 -10.98 1.39
C ARG A 614 22.82 -9.73 2.09
N ALA A 615 22.04 -9.25 3.07
CA ALA A 615 22.42 -8.12 3.90
C ALA A 615 22.36 -8.47 5.38
N VAL A 616 23.33 -7.99 6.15
CA VAL A 616 23.40 -8.12 7.61
C VAL A 616 23.25 -6.74 8.21
N THR A 617 22.46 -6.63 9.29
CA THR A 617 22.24 -5.37 10.01
C THR A 617 22.37 -5.62 11.52
N ALA A 618 23.18 -4.80 12.19
CA ALA A 618 23.23 -4.71 13.65
C ALA A 618 22.51 -3.44 14.09
N SER A 619 21.72 -3.54 15.14
CA SER A 619 20.94 -2.40 15.64
C SER A 619 20.84 -2.36 17.15
N MET A 620 20.66 -1.15 17.66
CA MET A 620 20.37 -0.86 19.07
C MET A 620 19.15 0.06 19.15
N ARG A 621 18.24 -0.24 20.05
CA ARG A 621 17.10 0.60 20.40
C ARG A 621 17.12 0.89 21.90
N LEU A 622 16.95 2.15 22.27
CA LEU A 622 16.80 2.60 23.65
C LEU A 622 15.36 3.05 23.87
N HIS A 623 14.78 2.61 24.99
CA HIS A 623 13.43 2.96 25.45
C HIS A 623 13.49 3.83 26.69
N PHE A 624 12.70 4.92 26.73
CA PHE A 624 12.65 5.87 27.84
C PHE A 624 11.21 6.11 28.32
#